data_3beb3c568fe5ccd37f954f9f1beb54a1
#
_entry.id   3beb3c568fe5ccd37f954f9f1beb54a1
#
_cell.length_a   1.000
_cell.length_b   1.000
_cell.length_c   1.000
_cell.angle_alpha   90.00
_cell.angle_beta   90.00
_cell.angle_gamma   90.00
#
_symmetry.space_group_name_H-M   'P 1'
#
loop_
_entity.id
_entity.type
_entity.pdbx_description
1 polymer ?
#
loop_
_entity_poly.entity_id
_entity_poly.type
_entity_poly.pdbx_seq_one_letter_code
_entity_poly.pdbx_strand_id
1 'polypeptide(L)'
;MKRDNVPLAQYLGDKTKLATYSIPKQVYYPFGCNASQKAAVEAALTHQVSIIQGPPGTGKTQTILNIISNLLMKGKTVLIVSNNNSAVENVAEKLNGEELGFLVAQLGSVQNKETFIANQSEYPAMTDWTIDEQTTTKNLAKDSLQAFHKD
;
A
#
# COMPACT_ATOMS: atom_id res chain seq x y z
N MET A 1 19.09 22.21 -4.73
CA MET A 1 17.97 21.47 -4.10
C MET A 1 18.21 21.53 -2.60
N LYS A 2 17.38 22.25 -1.83
CA LYS A 2 17.56 22.37 -0.37
C LYS A 2 17.29 21.01 0.25
N ARG A 3 18.31 20.40 0.87
CA ARG A 3 18.21 19.08 1.54
C ARG A 3 17.29 19.07 2.77
N ASP A 4 16.87 20.26 3.23
CA ASP A 4 16.08 20.47 4.44
C ASP A 4 14.61 20.01 4.30
N ASN A 5 14.11 19.82 3.08
CA ASN A 5 12.73 19.38 2.80
C ASN A 5 12.59 17.87 2.59
N VAL A 6 13.65 17.10 2.82
CA VAL A 6 13.58 15.63 2.72
C VAL A 6 13.04 15.07 4.03
N PRO A 7 12.05 14.15 4.02
CA PRO A 7 11.45 13.57 5.24
C PRO A 7 12.47 13.07 6.27
N LEU A 8 13.54 12.43 5.79
CA LEU A 8 14.61 11.93 6.66
C LEU A 8 15.37 13.06 7.35
N ALA A 9 15.67 14.16 6.64
CA ALA A 9 16.34 15.32 7.25
C ALA A 9 15.45 16.01 8.27
N GLN A 10 14.14 16.03 8.05
CA GLN A 10 13.17 16.59 8.99
C GLN A 10 13.01 15.67 10.22
N TYR A 11 13.03 14.36 10.03
CA TYR A 11 12.95 13.39 11.13
C TYR A 11 14.19 13.42 12.03
N LEU A 12 15.38 13.58 11.43
CA LEU A 12 16.67 13.63 12.16
C LEU A 12 17.05 15.04 12.63
N GLY A 13 16.38 16.08 12.14
CA GLY A 13 16.71 17.47 12.42
C GLY A 13 15.68 18.13 13.33
N ASP A 14 16.16 18.78 14.40
CA ASP A 14 15.33 19.44 15.42
C ASP A 14 14.59 20.70 14.91
N LYS A 15 14.76 21.09 13.65
CA LYS A 15 14.36 22.43 13.16
C LYS A 15 13.04 22.49 12.42
N THR A 16 12.48 21.37 11.97
CA THR A 16 11.23 21.35 11.20
C THR A 16 10.32 20.22 11.68
N LYS A 17 9.04 20.55 11.93
CA LYS A 17 8.04 19.54 12.28
C LYS A 17 7.71 18.68 11.08
N LEU A 18 7.57 17.37 11.31
CA LEU A 18 7.03 16.44 10.33
C LEU A 18 5.60 16.85 9.94
N ALA A 19 5.30 16.75 8.66
CA ALA A 19 3.97 17.09 8.15
C ALA A 19 2.94 16.03 8.54
N THR A 20 1.73 16.53 8.82
CA THR A 20 0.53 15.71 8.94
C THR A 20 -0.44 16.09 7.83
N TYR A 21 -1.25 15.14 7.38
CA TYR A 21 -2.20 15.30 6.30
C TYR A 21 -3.59 14.94 6.78
N SER A 22 -4.62 15.50 6.15
CA SER A 22 -6.01 15.11 6.42
C SER A 22 -6.24 13.65 6.04
N ILE A 23 -7.08 12.97 6.80
CA ILE A 23 -7.54 11.62 6.46
C ILE A 23 -8.24 11.68 5.10
N PRO A 24 -7.92 10.77 4.17
CA PRO A 24 -8.64 10.67 2.90
C PRO A 24 -10.14 10.47 3.14
N LYS A 25 -10.97 11.03 2.28
CA LYS A 25 -12.43 10.83 2.34
C LYS A 25 -12.82 9.35 2.33
N GLN A 26 -12.01 8.52 1.66
CA GLN A 26 -12.20 7.08 1.57
C GLN A 26 -10.85 6.38 1.74
N VAL A 27 -10.83 5.32 2.56
CA VAL A 27 -9.69 4.44 2.78
C VAL A 27 -10.15 3.02 2.47
N TYR A 28 -9.37 2.32 1.67
CA TYR A 28 -9.66 0.98 1.17
C TYR A 28 -8.86 -0.07 1.92
N TYR A 29 -9.47 -1.23 2.18
CA TYR A 29 -8.85 -2.35 2.89
C TYR A 29 -9.07 -3.67 2.10
N PRO A 30 -8.59 -3.77 0.85
CA PRO A 30 -8.86 -4.93 -0.02
C PRO A 30 -8.34 -6.24 0.57
N PHE A 31 -7.31 -6.19 1.40
CA PHE A 31 -6.73 -7.37 2.04
C PHE A 31 -7.33 -7.66 3.43
N GLY A 32 -8.44 -7.01 3.80
CA GLY A 32 -9.01 -7.07 5.13
C GLY A 32 -8.17 -6.34 6.18
N CYS A 33 -8.73 -6.10 7.35
CA CYS A 33 -7.99 -5.49 8.46
C CYS A 33 -8.73 -5.71 9.79
N ASN A 34 -7.98 -5.72 10.88
CA ASN A 34 -8.51 -5.53 12.22
C ASN A 34 -8.37 -4.06 12.66
N ALA A 35 -8.89 -3.72 13.84
CA ALA A 35 -8.88 -2.35 14.35
C ALA A 35 -7.47 -1.76 14.48
N SER A 36 -6.48 -2.55 14.92
CA SER A 36 -5.08 -2.10 15.04
C SER A 36 -4.44 -1.86 13.68
N GLN A 37 -4.69 -2.74 12.72
CA GLN A 37 -4.20 -2.60 11.35
C GLN A 37 -4.84 -1.39 10.65
N LYS A 38 -6.14 -1.16 10.88
CA LYS A 38 -6.84 0.03 10.38
C LYS A 38 -6.17 1.32 10.89
N ALA A 39 -5.95 1.43 12.19
CA ALA A 39 -5.26 2.58 12.78
C ALA A 39 -3.85 2.77 12.20
N ALA A 40 -3.10 1.68 11.95
CA ALA A 40 -1.78 1.73 11.32
C ALA A 40 -1.82 2.23 9.87
N VAL A 41 -2.79 1.79 9.07
CA VAL A 41 -3.00 2.28 7.70
C VAL A 41 -3.36 3.76 7.70
N GLU A 42 -4.30 4.18 8.54
CA GLU A 42 -4.69 5.59 8.67
C GLU A 42 -3.51 6.47 9.09
N ALA A 43 -2.69 6.02 10.06
CA ALA A 43 -1.47 6.71 10.47
C ALA A 43 -0.47 6.87 9.30
N ALA A 44 -0.26 5.81 8.52
CA ALA A 44 0.63 5.84 7.36
C ALA A 44 0.14 6.81 6.26
N LEU A 45 -1.17 6.97 6.11
CA LEU A 45 -1.76 7.86 5.10
C LEU A 45 -1.86 9.32 5.53
N THR A 46 -1.76 9.60 6.84
CA THR A 46 -1.95 10.93 7.43
C THR A 46 -0.68 11.57 7.97
N HIS A 47 0.41 10.82 8.09
CA HIS A 47 1.68 11.32 8.60
C HIS A 47 2.79 11.16 7.57
N GLN A 48 3.70 12.12 7.53
CA GLN A 48 4.87 12.08 6.66
C GLN A 48 5.82 10.92 7.00
N VAL A 49 5.89 10.56 8.27
CA VAL A 49 6.61 9.39 8.79
C VAL A 49 5.71 8.68 9.79
N SER A 50 5.58 7.37 9.67
CA SER A 50 4.91 6.54 10.66
C SER A 50 5.73 5.26 10.92
N ILE A 51 5.72 4.80 12.16
CA ILE A 51 6.41 3.59 12.60
C ILE A 51 5.35 2.57 13.00
N ILE A 52 5.35 1.43 12.32
CA ILE A 52 4.41 0.34 12.56
C ILE A 52 5.17 -0.83 13.18
N GLN A 53 4.90 -1.10 14.44
CA GLN A 53 5.50 -2.21 15.18
C GLN A 53 4.48 -3.31 15.43
N GLY A 54 4.97 -4.55 15.47
CA GLY A 54 4.14 -5.70 15.83
C GLY A 54 4.97 -6.98 15.82
N PRO A 55 4.67 -7.94 16.71
CA PRO A 55 5.32 -9.25 16.71
C PRO A 55 5.01 -10.03 15.42
N PRO A 56 5.70 -11.14 15.15
CA PRO A 56 5.35 -12.05 14.06
C PRO A 56 3.88 -12.49 14.16
N GLY A 57 3.21 -12.65 13.03
CA GLY A 57 1.80 -13.08 12.98
C GLY A 57 0.74 -11.99 13.17
N THR A 58 1.11 -10.73 13.45
CA THR A 58 0.14 -9.61 13.60
C THR A 58 -0.40 -9.04 12.30
N GLY A 59 -0.07 -9.64 11.15
CA GLY A 59 -0.55 -9.18 9.85
C GLY A 59 0.12 -7.93 9.31
N LYS A 60 1.41 -7.70 9.64
CA LYS A 60 2.17 -6.55 9.10
C LYS A 60 2.17 -6.50 7.58
N THR A 61 2.35 -7.63 6.91
CA THR A 61 2.29 -7.70 5.43
C THR A 61 0.94 -7.25 4.91
N GLN A 62 -0.16 -7.68 5.54
CA GLN A 62 -1.51 -7.27 5.19
C GLN A 62 -1.71 -5.75 5.37
N THR A 63 -1.17 -5.18 6.46
CA THR A 63 -1.17 -3.73 6.67
C THR A 63 -0.40 -3.00 5.57
N ILE A 64 0.79 -3.49 5.19
CA ILE A 64 1.60 -2.94 4.10
C ILE A 64 0.83 -2.97 2.78
N LEU A 65 0.19 -4.09 2.45
CA LEU A 65 -0.60 -4.23 1.22
C LEU A 65 -1.77 -3.24 1.18
N ASN A 66 -2.48 -3.03 2.28
CA ASN A 66 -3.53 -2.02 2.38
C ASN A 66 -2.99 -0.59 2.21
N ILE A 67 -1.80 -0.28 2.74
CA ILE A 67 -1.14 1.02 2.54
C ILE A 67 -0.80 1.20 1.05
N ILE A 68 -0.18 0.19 0.42
CA ILE A 68 0.16 0.19 -1.00
C ILE A 68 -1.08 0.47 -1.85
N SER A 69 -2.17 -0.27 -1.63
CA SER A 69 -3.42 -0.11 -2.37
C SER A 69 -3.95 1.32 -2.31
N ASN A 70 -3.98 1.93 -1.12
CA ASN A 70 -4.43 3.31 -0.97
C ASN A 70 -3.52 4.32 -1.66
N LEU A 71 -2.21 4.08 -1.68
CA LEU A 71 -1.25 4.95 -2.35
C LEU A 71 -1.37 4.83 -3.88
N LEU A 72 -1.51 3.62 -4.41
CA LEU A 72 -1.74 3.36 -5.84
C LEU A 72 -3.05 3.98 -6.33
N MET A 73 -4.14 3.85 -5.58
CA MET A 73 -5.42 4.52 -5.87
C MET A 73 -5.31 6.04 -5.95
N LYS A 74 -4.31 6.62 -5.30
CA LYS A 74 -3.97 8.06 -5.39
C LYS A 74 -2.95 8.38 -6.48
N GLY A 75 -2.62 7.44 -7.35
CA GLY A 75 -1.61 7.60 -8.40
C GLY A 75 -0.19 7.80 -7.87
N LYS A 76 0.12 7.27 -6.67
CA LYS A 76 1.45 7.37 -6.07
C LYS A 76 2.30 6.16 -6.43
N THR A 77 3.58 6.39 -6.67
CA THR A 77 4.58 5.33 -6.77
C THR A 77 5.04 4.94 -5.36
N VAL A 78 5.18 3.65 -5.11
CA VAL A 78 5.59 3.09 -3.83
C VAL A 78 6.93 2.38 -3.98
N LEU A 79 7.86 2.65 -3.07
CA LEU A 79 9.13 1.92 -2.97
C LEU A 79 9.15 1.13 -1.67
N ILE A 80 9.41 -0.17 -1.78
CA ILE A 80 9.57 -1.07 -0.64
C ILE A 80 11.03 -1.48 -0.55
N VAL A 81 11.66 -1.25 0.59
CA VAL A 81 13.03 -1.62 0.86
C VAL A 81 13.12 -2.47 2.13
N SER A 82 13.93 -3.50 2.09
CA SER A 82 14.26 -4.34 3.25
C SER A 82 15.70 -4.83 3.13
N ASN A 83 16.33 -5.08 4.26
CA ASN A 83 17.60 -5.81 4.34
C ASN A 83 17.39 -7.34 4.22
N ASN A 84 16.15 -7.80 4.18
CA ASN A 84 15.78 -9.20 3.99
C ASN A 84 14.95 -9.33 2.70
N ASN A 85 15.50 -10.02 1.71
CA ASN A 85 14.86 -10.24 0.41
C ASN A 85 13.50 -10.95 0.56
N SER A 86 13.41 -11.95 1.43
CA SER A 86 12.17 -12.71 1.66
C SER A 86 11.01 -11.81 2.11
N ALA A 87 11.28 -10.71 2.81
CA ALA A 87 10.21 -9.79 3.22
C ALA A 87 9.62 -9.01 2.03
N VAL A 88 10.46 -8.63 1.07
CA VAL A 88 10.03 -7.95 -0.16
C VAL A 88 9.35 -8.94 -1.10
N GLU A 89 9.93 -10.14 -1.26
CA GLU A 89 9.37 -11.23 -2.05
C GLU A 89 7.96 -11.60 -1.58
N ASN A 90 7.74 -11.73 -0.28
CA ASN A 90 6.42 -12.03 0.30
C ASN A 90 5.36 -10.99 -0.08
N VAL A 91 5.71 -9.71 -0.15
CA VAL A 91 4.79 -8.66 -0.60
C VAL A 91 4.50 -8.80 -2.09
N ALA A 92 5.54 -9.06 -2.90
CA ALA A 92 5.41 -9.25 -4.34
C ALA A 92 4.56 -10.49 -4.68
N GLU A 93 4.79 -11.62 -4.01
CA GLU A 93 4.02 -12.85 -4.17
C GLU A 93 2.53 -12.64 -3.86
N LYS A 94 2.22 -11.91 -2.80
CA LYS A 94 0.82 -11.61 -2.47
C LYS A 94 0.15 -10.72 -3.51
N LEU A 95 0.85 -9.74 -4.06
CA LEU A 95 0.33 -8.92 -5.16
C LEU A 95 0.17 -9.73 -6.44
N ASN A 96 1.09 -10.64 -6.74
CA ASN A 96 0.98 -11.56 -7.87
C ASN A 96 -0.23 -12.52 -7.72
N GLY A 97 -0.49 -12.99 -6.50
CA GLY A 97 -1.64 -13.85 -6.21
C GLY A 97 -3.00 -13.16 -6.41
N GLU A 98 -3.03 -11.85 -6.36
CA GLU A 98 -4.21 -11.01 -6.66
C GLU A 98 -4.20 -10.47 -8.10
N GLU A 99 -3.41 -11.05 -8.99
CA GLU A 99 -3.25 -10.64 -10.39
C GLU A 99 -2.72 -9.20 -10.58
N LEU A 100 -2.13 -8.63 -9.53
CA LEU A 100 -1.55 -7.28 -9.52
C LEU A 100 -0.04 -7.26 -9.80
N GLY A 101 0.51 -8.37 -10.26
CA GLY A 101 1.95 -8.51 -10.54
C GLY A 101 2.50 -7.51 -11.56
N PHE A 102 1.68 -7.08 -12.51
CA PHE A 102 2.04 -6.06 -13.50
C PHE A 102 2.37 -4.69 -12.88
N LEU A 103 1.95 -4.43 -11.63
CA LEU A 103 2.28 -3.21 -10.88
C LEU A 103 3.62 -3.29 -10.15
N VAL A 104 4.27 -4.48 -10.12
CA VAL A 104 5.44 -4.76 -9.30
C VAL A 104 6.70 -4.81 -10.13
N ALA A 105 7.67 -3.94 -9.83
CA ALA A 105 9.01 -3.99 -10.38
C ALA A 105 10.01 -4.45 -9.31
N GLN A 106 10.59 -5.64 -9.45
CA GLN A 106 11.63 -6.15 -8.56
C GLN A 106 13.00 -5.68 -9.05
N LEU A 107 13.59 -4.69 -8.38
CA LEU A 107 14.81 -4.01 -8.84
C LEU A 107 16.04 -4.25 -7.94
N GLY A 108 15.93 -5.16 -6.97
CA GLY A 108 16.93 -5.35 -5.89
C GLY A 108 18.31 -5.86 -6.35
N SER A 109 18.41 -6.51 -7.52
CA SER A 109 19.69 -6.97 -8.10
C SER A 109 19.74 -6.68 -9.59
N VAL A 110 20.97 -6.77 -10.19
CA VAL A 110 21.11 -6.62 -11.65
C VAL A 110 20.30 -7.69 -12.36
N GLN A 111 20.35 -8.93 -11.88
CA GLN A 111 19.63 -10.05 -12.46
C GLN A 111 18.11 -9.87 -12.38
N ASN A 112 17.59 -9.34 -11.29
CA ASN A 112 16.16 -9.03 -11.15
C ASN A 112 15.71 -7.95 -12.14
N LYS A 113 16.55 -6.93 -12.38
CA LYS A 113 16.27 -5.90 -13.39
C LYS A 113 16.20 -6.47 -14.80
N GLU A 114 17.18 -7.32 -15.17
CA GLU A 114 17.20 -7.96 -16.48
C GLU A 114 15.99 -8.88 -16.66
N THR A 115 15.66 -9.67 -15.64
CA THR A 115 14.46 -10.53 -15.64
C THR A 115 13.18 -9.71 -15.74
N PHE A 116 13.08 -8.61 -15.01
CA PHE A 116 11.92 -7.72 -15.08
C PHE A 116 11.75 -7.12 -16.47
N ILE A 117 12.85 -6.63 -17.09
CA ILE A 117 12.81 -6.05 -18.45
C ILE A 117 12.44 -7.11 -19.49
N ALA A 118 12.99 -8.33 -19.35
CA ALA A 118 12.76 -9.42 -20.29
C ALA A 118 11.32 -10.00 -20.20
N ASN A 119 10.74 -10.01 -19.01
CA ASN A 119 9.44 -10.60 -18.71
C ASN A 119 8.34 -9.56 -18.48
N GLN A 120 8.51 -8.33 -18.97
CA GLN A 120 7.50 -7.29 -18.85
C GLN A 120 6.20 -7.76 -19.50
N SER A 121 5.22 -8.09 -18.67
CA SER A 121 3.89 -8.51 -19.13
C SER A 121 3.20 -7.35 -19.84
N GLU A 122 2.43 -7.65 -20.90
CA GLU A 122 1.49 -6.68 -21.44
C GLU A 122 0.49 -6.26 -20.36
N TYR A 123 0.13 -4.98 -20.35
CA TYR A 123 -0.90 -4.50 -19.44
C TYR A 123 -2.21 -5.23 -19.74
N PRO A 124 -2.94 -5.68 -18.72
CA PRO A 124 -4.27 -6.20 -18.95
C PRO A 124 -5.12 -5.13 -19.66
N ALA A 125 -5.94 -5.54 -20.62
CA ALA A 125 -6.83 -4.63 -21.30
C ALA A 125 -7.77 -3.97 -20.28
N MET A 126 -7.51 -2.71 -19.94
CA MET A 126 -8.27 -1.96 -18.93
C MET A 126 -9.59 -1.38 -19.50
N THR A 127 -9.99 -1.76 -20.70
CA THR A 127 -11.21 -1.28 -21.34
C THR A 127 -12.48 -1.57 -20.53
N ASP A 128 -12.47 -2.63 -19.73
CA ASP A 128 -13.59 -3.05 -18.92
C ASP A 128 -13.48 -2.61 -17.43
N TRP A 129 -12.41 -1.90 -17.09
CA TRP A 129 -12.19 -1.36 -15.73
C TRP A 129 -12.87 -0.01 -15.54
N THR A 130 -14.07 0.13 -16.02
CA THR A 130 -14.90 1.29 -15.71
C THR A 130 -15.38 1.16 -14.25
N ILE A 131 -14.79 1.97 -13.37
CA ILE A 131 -15.31 2.14 -12.02
C ILE A 131 -16.63 2.93 -12.17
N ASP A 132 -17.74 2.23 -12.21
CA ASP A 132 -19.04 2.84 -11.96
C ASP A 132 -19.10 3.19 -10.45
N GLU A 133 -18.85 4.46 -10.14
CA GLU A 133 -18.84 4.97 -8.76
C GLU A 133 -20.14 4.62 -8.01
N GLN A 134 -21.26 4.48 -8.73
CA GLN A 134 -22.56 4.14 -8.12
C GLN A 134 -22.64 2.67 -7.73
N THR A 135 -22.06 1.77 -8.52
CA THR A 135 -22.05 0.33 -8.23
C THR A 135 -21.09 0.00 -7.10
N THR A 136 -19.92 0.64 -7.05
CA THR A 136 -18.93 0.45 -5.98
C THR A 136 -19.46 0.88 -4.62
N THR A 137 -20.15 2.02 -4.56
CA THR A 137 -20.74 2.54 -3.31
C THR A 137 -21.87 1.65 -2.81
N LYS A 138 -22.72 1.11 -3.71
CA LYS A 138 -23.81 0.19 -3.36
C LYS A 138 -23.32 -1.18 -2.87
N ASN A 139 -22.28 -1.72 -3.47
CA ASN A 139 -21.74 -3.02 -3.07
C ASN A 139 -21.03 -2.95 -1.71
N LEU A 140 -20.23 -1.90 -1.47
CA LEU A 140 -19.59 -1.65 -0.18
C LEU A 140 -20.61 -1.43 0.95
N ALA A 141 -21.74 -0.77 0.68
CA ALA A 141 -22.82 -0.59 1.65
C ALA A 141 -23.56 -1.90 1.94
N LYS A 142 -23.73 -2.79 0.95
CA LYS A 142 -24.35 -4.11 1.14
C LYS A 142 -23.47 -5.04 1.95
N ASP A 143 -22.18 -5.09 1.65
CA ASP A 143 -21.23 -5.99 2.34
C ASP A 143 -21.01 -5.55 3.79
N SER A 144 -20.99 -4.24 4.07
CA SER A 144 -20.93 -3.73 5.44
C SER A 144 -22.21 -4.04 6.25
N LEU A 145 -23.40 -4.00 5.64
CA LEU A 145 -24.65 -4.34 6.31
C LEU A 145 -24.81 -5.84 6.57
N GLN A 146 -24.25 -6.71 5.70
CA GLN A 146 -24.28 -8.15 5.93
C GLN A 146 -23.29 -8.60 7.00
N ALA A 147 -22.19 -7.87 7.21
CA ALA A 147 -21.24 -8.14 8.30
C ALA A 147 -21.81 -7.82 9.69
N PHE A 148 -22.74 -6.85 9.80
CA PHE A 148 -23.39 -6.48 11.07
C PHE A 148 -24.54 -7.38 11.48
N HIS A 149 -25.02 -8.30 10.62
CA HIS A 149 -26.13 -9.20 10.92
C HIS A 149 -25.73 -10.65 11.21
N LYS A 150 -24.43 -10.90 11.45
CA LYS A 150 -23.89 -12.25 11.76
C LYS A 150 -23.30 -12.39 13.17
N ASP A 151 -23.69 -11.55 14.12
CA ASP A 151 -23.45 -11.74 15.55
C ASP A 151 -24.75 -11.91 16.33
#